data_b8e236bb87033c06639229dba541927a
#
_entry.id   b8e236bb87033c06639229dba541927a
#
_cell.length_a   1.000
_cell.length_b   1.000
_cell.length_c   1.000
_cell.angle_alpha   90.00
_cell.angle_beta   90.00
_cell.angle_gamma   90.00
#
_symmetry.space_group_name_H-M   'P 1'
#
loop_
_entity.id
_entity.type
_entity.pdbx_description
1 polymer ?
#
loop_
_entity_poly.entity_id
_entity_poly.type
_entity_poly.pdbx_seq_one_letter_code
_entity_poly.pdbx_strand_id
1 'polypeptide(L)'
;QVEPLSMLACAAANAWYVLSKIPQVDSSRIGIMGHSFGGKWAMFASCLFNKFACAVWSDPGIVFDESRQDINYWEPWYLGYYPKPWRNRGMITEQNPAKGLYPKLVAEGYDLHELPALMAPRPFLVSGGSEDPPKRWIPLNHTIEVNRFLGYKNRVAMTNRPAHAPTADSNEQAYLFLEYFLK
;
A
#
# COMPACT_ATOMS: atom_id res chain seq x y z
N GLN A 1 11.49 -18.36 -5.03
CA GLN A 1 11.98 -16.99 -4.78
C GLN A 1 10.87 -16.24 -4.08
N VAL A 2 11.17 -15.52 -3.02
CA VAL A 2 10.20 -14.74 -2.23
C VAL A 2 10.52 -13.25 -2.42
N GLU A 3 9.51 -12.48 -2.79
CA GLU A 3 9.67 -11.04 -3.00
C GLU A 3 9.73 -10.31 -1.65
N PRO A 4 10.54 -9.25 -1.50
CA PRO A 4 10.73 -8.55 -0.23
C PRO A 4 9.44 -8.07 0.42
N LEU A 5 8.49 -7.54 -0.36
CA LEU A 5 7.19 -7.09 0.19
C LEU A 5 6.33 -8.25 0.70
N SER A 6 6.43 -9.44 0.10
CA SER A 6 5.78 -10.64 0.63
C SER A 6 6.37 -11.08 1.97
N MET A 7 7.69 -10.91 2.14
CA MET A 7 8.35 -11.17 3.44
C MET A 7 7.88 -10.18 4.51
N LEU A 8 7.76 -8.90 4.16
CA LEU A 8 7.26 -7.87 5.08
C LEU A 8 5.79 -8.11 5.43
N ALA A 9 4.97 -8.57 4.48
CA ALA A 9 3.60 -8.97 4.74
C ALA A 9 3.53 -10.16 5.72
N CYS A 10 4.42 -11.14 5.58
CA CYS A 10 4.54 -12.26 6.52
C CYS A 10 4.95 -11.80 7.93
N ALA A 11 5.90 -10.84 8.04
CA ALA A 11 6.29 -10.27 9.32
C ALA A 11 5.12 -9.56 10.01
N ALA A 12 4.32 -8.79 9.27
CA ALA A 12 3.12 -8.13 9.79
C ALA A 12 2.04 -9.16 10.22
N ALA A 13 1.87 -10.25 9.47
CA ALA A 13 0.98 -11.33 9.85
C ALA A 13 1.42 -12.00 11.17
N ASN A 14 2.72 -12.22 11.35
CA ASN A 14 3.25 -12.75 12.62
C ASN A 14 2.98 -11.78 13.79
N ALA A 15 3.14 -10.47 13.58
CA ALA A 15 2.79 -9.48 14.59
C ALA A 15 1.29 -9.55 14.95
N TRP A 16 0.41 -9.70 13.96
CA TRP A 16 -1.02 -9.91 14.19
C TRP A 16 -1.27 -11.17 15.04
N TYR A 17 -0.63 -12.31 14.74
CA TYR A 17 -0.78 -13.53 15.52
C TYR A 17 -0.30 -13.38 16.97
N VAL A 18 0.77 -12.63 17.21
CA VAL A 18 1.23 -12.33 18.57
C VAL A 18 0.21 -11.48 19.30
N LEU A 19 -0.27 -10.40 18.69
CA LEU A 19 -1.28 -9.51 19.28
C LEU A 19 -2.59 -10.25 19.57
N SER A 20 -3.03 -11.10 18.66
CA SER A 20 -4.29 -11.86 18.80
C SER A 20 -4.30 -12.86 19.97
N LYS A 21 -3.14 -13.15 20.56
CA LYS A 21 -3.01 -14.02 21.75
C LYS A 21 -3.02 -13.25 23.06
N ILE A 22 -2.99 -11.93 23.01
CA ILE A 22 -3.01 -11.07 24.20
C ILE A 22 -4.47 -10.96 24.67
N PRO A 23 -4.79 -11.35 25.93
CA PRO A 23 -6.18 -11.40 26.41
C PRO A 23 -6.94 -10.07 26.35
N GLN A 24 -6.22 -8.93 26.39
CA GLN A 24 -6.80 -7.58 26.33
C GLN A 24 -7.03 -7.09 24.89
N VAL A 25 -6.58 -7.86 23.89
CA VAL A 25 -6.71 -7.47 22.48
C VAL A 25 -7.87 -8.21 21.83
N ASP A 26 -8.79 -7.45 21.27
CA ASP A 26 -9.81 -7.99 20.36
C ASP A 26 -9.18 -8.21 18.97
N SER A 27 -8.95 -9.46 18.63
CA SER A 27 -8.31 -9.83 17.38
C SER A 27 -9.12 -9.43 16.12
N SER A 28 -10.42 -9.22 16.27
CA SER A 28 -11.28 -8.77 15.17
C SER A 28 -11.11 -7.26 14.89
N ARG A 29 -10.43 -6.53 15.77
CA ARG A 29 -10.24 -5.08 15.73
C ARG A 29 -8.77 -4.65 15.65
N ILE A 30 -7.93 -5.46 15.04
CA ILE A 30 -6.53 -5.11 14.77
C ILE A 30 -6.44 -4.46 13.39
N GLY A 31 -6.08 -3.18 13.35
CA GLY A 31 -5.76 -2.43 12.12
C GLY A 31 -4.26 -2.38 11.86
N ILE A 32 -3.90 -1.84 10.70
CA ILE A 32 -2.50 -1.59 10.34
C ILE A 32 -2.34 -0.21 9.75
N MET A 33 -1.28 0.49 10.13
CA MET A 33 -0.93 1.81 9.60
C MET A 33 0.55 1.89 9.31
N GLY A 34 0.91 2.64 8.27
CA GLY A 34 2.30 2.93 7.94
C GLY A 34 2.44 4.18 7.10
N HIS A 35 3.63 4.78 7.12
CA HIS A 35 3.96 5.97 6.35
C HIS A 35 5.11 5.69 5.39
N SER A 36 5.09 6.27 4.18
CA SER A 36 6.14 6.17 3.18
C SER A 36 6.42 4.70 2.84
N PHE A 37 7.64 4.24 3.04
CA PHE A 37 8.02 2.83 2.96
C PHE A 37 7.17 1.93 3.87
N GLY A 38 6.92 2.36 5.12
CA GLY A 38 6.00 1.68 6.03
C GLY A 38 4.56 1.67 5.52
N GLY A 39 4.14 2.72 4.78
CA GLY A 39 2.85 2.77 4.08
C GLY A 39 2.74 1.73 2.98
N LYS A 40 3.81 1.54 2.20
CA LYS A 40 3.91 0.47 1.20
C LYS A 40 3.85 -0.90 1.86
N TRP A 41 4.59 -1.09 2.94
CA TRP A 41 4.55 -2.31 3.72
C TRP A 41 3.14 -2.58 4.27
N ALA A 42 2.50 -1.58 4.89
CA ALA A 42 1.13 -1.71 5.41
C ALA A 42 0.13 -2.06 4.29
N MET A 43 0.29 -1.47 3.09
CA MET A 43 -0.53 -1.79 1.93
C MET A 43 -0.39 -3.26 1.53
N PHE A 44 0.82 -3.73 1.28
CA PHE A 44 1.04 -5.12 0.91
C PHE A 44 0.61 -6.09 2.02
N ALA A 45 0.93 -5.78 3.27
CA ALA A 45 0.55 -6.63 4.40
C ALA A 45 -0.97 -6.77 4.52
N SER A 46 -1.70 -5.66 4.47
CA SER A 46 -3.17 -5.68 4.60
C SER A 46 -3.87 -6.29 3.39
N CYS A 47 -3.34 -6.11 2.19
CA CYS A 47 -3.90 -6.72 0.99
C CYS A 47 -3.67 -8.25 0.96
N LEU A 48 -2.48 -8.72 1.33
CA LEU A 48 -2.09 -10.13 1.24
C LEU A 48 -2.47 -10.95 2.48
N PHE A 49 -2.75 -10.31 3.61
CA PHE A 49 -3.18 -10.96 4.85
C PHE A 49 -4.53 -10.42 5.32
N ASN A 50 -5.56 -11.22 5.22
CA ASN A 50 -6.97 -10.81 5.36
C ASN A 50 -7.47 -10.62 6.80
N LYS A 51 -6.59 -10.66 7.82
CA LYS A 51 -6.99 -10.54 9.22
C LYS A 51 -6.95 -9.12 9.77
N PHE A 52 -6.26 -8.19 9.11
CA PHE A 52 -6.34 -6.79 9.50
C PHE A 52 -7.73 -6.25 9.22
N ALA A 53 -8.40 -5.70 10.23
CA ALA A 53 -9.77 -5.20 10.12
C ALA A 53 -9.89 -3.97 9.22
N CYS A 54 -8.90 -3.09 9.25
CA CYS A 54 -8.78 -1.92 8.39
C CYS A 54 -7.30 -1.53 8.20
N ALA A 55 -7.04 -0.60 7.28
CA ALA A 55 -5.69 -0.12 7.02
C ALA A 55 -5.63 1.39 6.77
N VAL A 56 -4.51 2.02 7.13
CA VAL A 56 -4.15 3.38 6.72
C VAL A 56 -2.79 3.34 6.04
N TRP A 57 -2.74 3.80 4.81
CA TRP A 57 -1.53 3.87 4.00
C TRP A 57 -1.17 5.34 3.77
N SER A 58 -0.19 5.83 4.52
CA SER A 58 0.23 7.23 4.43
C SER A 58 1.31 7.39 3.37
N ASP A 59 0.93 7.96 2.26
CA ASP A 59 1.75 8.35 1.11
C ASP A 59 2.68 7.22 0.59
N PRO A 60 2.14 6.02 0.36
CA PRO A 60 2.92 4.86 -0.08
C PRO A 60 3.28 4.89 -1.57
N GLY A 61 2.61 5.70 -2.39
CA GLY A 61 2.61 5.60 -3.85
C GLY A 61 1.84 4.35 -4.32
N ILE A 62 0.55 4.50 -4.60
CA ILE A 62 -0.36 3.39 -4.91
C ILE A 62 -0.37 2.94 -6.38
N VAL A 63 0.41 3.60 -7.24
CA VAL A 63 0.52 3.28 -8.67
C VAL A 63 1.98 3.27 -9.10
N PHE A 64 2.27 2.63 -10.23
CA PHE A 64 3.53 2.82 -10.94
C PHE A 64 3.53 4.19 -11.63
N ASP A 65 4.62 4.95 -11.49
CA ASP A 65 4.75 6.28 -12.10
C ASP A 65 6.14 6.44 -12.70
N GLU A 66 6.30 5.99 -13.94
CA GLU A 66 7.58 6.03 -14.67
C GLU A 66 8.00 7.45 -15.06
N SER A 67 7.15 8.45 -14.86
CA SER A 67 7.53 9.85 -15.03
C SER A 67 8.44 10.38 -13.91
N ARG A 68 8.69 9.58 -12.87
CA ARG A 68 9.43 9.95 -11.68
C ARG A 68 10.76 9.21 -11.57
N GLN A 69 11.78 9.91 -11.09
CA GLN A 69 13.10 9.32 -10.88
C GLN A 69 13.14 8.28 -9.78
N ASP A 70 12.22 8.33 -8.86
CA ASP A 70 12.16 7.47 -7.67
C ASP A 70 11.40 6.15 -7.92
N ILE A 71 11.10 5.81 -9.18
CA ILE A 71 10.57 4.49 -9.55
C ILE A 71 11.43 3.35 -8.97
N ASN A 72 12.73 3.59 -8.72
CA ASN A 72 13.61 2.67 -8.03
C ASN A 72 13.14 2.27 -6.63
N TYR A 73 12.22 3.06 -6.06
CA TYR A 73 11.58 2.72 -4.81
C TYR A 73 10.77 1.41 -4.92
N TRP A 74 10.31 1.08 -6.13
CA TRP A 74 9.53 -0.12 -6.42
C TRP A 74 10.38 -1.32 -6.81
N GLU A 75 11.56 -1.07 -7.32
CA GLU A 75 12.53 -2.08 -7.69
C GLU A 75 13.91 -1.73 -7.10
N PRO A 76 14.70 -2.73 -6.84
CA PRO A 76 14.49 -4.19 -6.93
C PRO A 76 13.83 -4.79 -5.69
N TRP A 77 13.58 -3.95 -4.67
CA TRP A 77 13.26 -4.39 -3.32
C TRP A 77 11.81 -4.83 -3.13
N TYR A 78 10.90 -4.30 -3.97
CA TYR A 78 9.47 -4.44 -3.74
C TYR A 78 8.78 -5.36 -4.73
N LEU A 79 9.20 -5.30 -6.00
CA LEU A 79 8.49 -5.95 -7.08
C LEU A 79 9.35 -6.94 -7.85
N GLY A 80 10.44 -7.39 -7.28
CA GLY A 80 11.27 -8.40 -7.88
C GLY A 80 12.75 -8.19 -7.55
N TYR A 81 13.23 -8.95 -6.60
CA TYR A 81 14.66 -9.01 -6.33
C TYR A 81 15.39 -9.57 -7.55
N TYR A 82 16.50 -8.96 -7.89
CA TYR A 82 17.46 -9.48 -8.85
C TYR A 82 18.90 -9.33 -8.30
N PRO A 83 19.85 -10.21 -8.70
CA PRO A 83 21.21 -10.16 -8.21
C PRO A 83 21.95 -8.90 -8.69
N LYS A 84 23.00 -8.53 -7.98
CA LYS A 84 23.92 -7.46 -8.39
C LYS A 84 24.55 -7.76 -9.79
N PRO A 85 24.89 -6.72 -10.57
CA PRO A 85 24.83 -5.29 -10.20
C PRO A 85 23.41 -4.72 -10.28
N TRP A 86 23.04 -3.94 -9.26
CA TRP A 86 21.77 -3.23 -9.28
C TRP A 86 21.82 -2.05 -10.25
N ARG A 87 20.68 -1.70 -10.82
CA ARG A 87 20.60 -0.53 -11.66
C ARG A 87 20.86 0.76 -10.86
N ASN A 88 21.31 1.81 -11.54
CA ASN A 88 21.48 3.11 -10.93
C ASN A 88 20.09 3.74 -10.65
N ARG A 89 20.03 4.57 -9.60
CA ARG A 89 18.85 5.43 -9.38
C ARG A 89 18.65 6.39 -10.55
N GLY A 90 17.41 6.75 -10.80
CA GLY A 90 17.05 7.68 -11.86
C GLY A 90 15.98 7.10 -12.78
N MET A 91 15.67 7.82 -13.82
CA MET A 91 14.66 7.42 -14.80
C MET A 91 14.98 6.07 -15.44
N ILE A 92 13.95 5.33 -15.79
CA ILE A 92 14.04 4.15 -16.63
C ILE A 92 14.33 4.63 -18.06
N THR A 93 15.42 4.15 -18.63
CA THR A 93 15.88 4.45 -19.99
C THR A 93 16.48 3.19 -20.60
N GLU A 94 16.78 3.23 -21.91
CA GLU A 94 17.51 2.12 -22.56
C GLU A 94 18.88 1.84 -21.92
N GLN A 95 19.57 2.88 -21.45
CA GLN A 95 20.88 2.76 -20.78
C GLN A 95 20.76 2.38 -19.30
N ASN A 96 19.58 2.54 -18.70
CA ASN A 96 19.30 2.21 -17.31
C ASN A 96 17.93 1.50 -17.20
N PRO A 97 17.77 0.33 -17.82
CA PRO A 97 16.48 -0.33 -17.93
C PRO A 97 15.98 -0.85 -16.58
N ALA A 98 14.67 -0.95 -16.44
CA ALA A 98 14.05 -1.65 -15.32
C ALA A 98 14.45 -3.13 -15.29
N LYS A 99 14.51 -3.72 -14.09
CA LYS A 99 14.89 -5.12 -13.87
C LYS A 99 13.93 -5.79 -12.88
N GLY A 100 14.10 -7.10 -12.68
CA GLY A 100 13.29 -7.89 -11.77
C GLY A 100 11.89 -8.17 -12.32
N LEU A 101 10.91 -8.25 -11.45
CA LEU A 101 9.50 -8.52 -11.80
C LEU A 101 8.80 -7.32 -12.42
N TYR A 102 9.21 -6.11 -12.08
CA TYR A 102 8.57 -4.86 -12.48
C TYR A 102 8.35 -4.73 -14.00
N PRO A 103 9.36 -4.94 -14.88
CA PRO A 103 9.16 -4.85 -16.32
C PRO A 103 8.08 -5.79 -16.85
N LYS A 104 7.97 -6.97 -16.28
CA LYS A 104 6.96 -7.95 -16.66
C LYS A 104 5.56 -7.47 -16.29
N LEU A 105 5.38 -6.97 -15.07
CA LEU A 105 4.09 -6.43 -14.62
C LEU A 105 3.61 -5.29 -15.51
N VAL A 106 4.49 -4.34 -15.81
CA VAL A 106 4.17 -3.21 -16.70
C VAL A 106 3.84 -3.68 -18.11
N ALA A 107 4.62 -4.61 -18.67
CA ALA A 107 4.39 -5.15 -20.01
C ALA A 107 3.06 -5.93 -20.13
N GLU A 108 2.62 -6.56 -19.06
CA GLU A 108 1.35 -7.28 -18.96
C GLU A 108 0.16 -6.35 -18.61
N GLY A 109 0.41 -5.05 -18.40
CA GLY A 109 -0.61 -4.04 -18.11
C GLY A 109 -1.04 -3.99 -16.64
N TYR A 110 -0.32 -4.63 -15.73
CA TYR A 110 -0.62 -4.56 -14.29
C TYR A 110 -0.09 -3.27 -13.67
N ASP A 111 -0.82 -2.80 -12.66
CA ASP A 111 -0.39 -1.68 -11.82
C ASP A 111 -0.72 -1.95 -10.35
N LEU A 112 -0.02 -1.25 -9.45
CA LEU A 112 -0.17 -1.44 -8.00
C LEU A 112 -1.59 -1.19 -7.50
N HIS A 113 -2.37 -0.30 -8.15
CA HIS A 113 -3.74 0.02 -7.73
C HIS A 113 -4.73 -1.16 -7.82
N GLU A 114 -4.34 -2.26 -8.45
CA GLU A 114 -5.13 -3.49 -8.46
C GLU A 114 -5.02 -4.25 -7.13
N LEU A 115 -3.87 -4.14 -6.45
CA LEU A 115 -3.64 -4.80 -5.17
C LEU A 115 -4.65 -4.41 -4.08
N PRO A 116 -5.05 -3.13 -3.91
CA PRO A 116 -6.11 -2.70 -3.00
C PRO A 116 -7.46 -3.41 -3.14
N ALA A 117 -7.77 -3.99 -4.30
CA ALA A 117 -9.00 -4.77 -4.46
C ALA A 117 -9.07 -5.98 -3.51
N LEU A 118 -7.92 -6.53 -3.10
CA LEU A 118 -7.83 -7.60 -2.10
C LEU A 118 -8.22 -7.16 -0.68
N MET A 119 -8.35 -5.86 -0.44
CA MET A 119 -8.90 -5.35 0.82
C MET A 119 -10.41 -5.56 0.92
N ALA A 120 -11.12 -5.60 -0.19
CA ALA A 120 -12.59 -5.67 -0.16
C ALA A 120 -13.10 -6.90 0.63
N PRO A 121 -14.06 -6.74 1.54
CA PRO A 121 -14.78 -5.51 1.89
C PRO A 121 -14.16 -4.72 3.06
N ARG A 122 -12.94 -5.02 3.48
CA ARG A 122 -12.26 -4.35 4.59
C ARG A 122 -11.90 -2.90 4.19
N PRO A 123 -12.18 -1.91 5.06
CA PRO A 123 -11.96 -0.51 4.74
C PRO A 123 -10.48 -0.13 4.78
N PHE A 124 -10.10 0.85 3.94
CA PHE A 124 -8.79 1.48 4.02
C PHE A 124 -8.83 2.96 3.66
N LEU A 125 -7.85 3.69 4.15
CA LEU A 125 -7.58 5.09 3.87
C LEU A 125 -6.21 5.24 3.21
N VAL A 126 -6.16 5.92 2.07
CA VAL A 126 -4.92 6.49 1.52
C VAL A 126 -4.78 7.91 2.04
N SER A 127 -3.86 8.13 2.99
CA SER A 127 -3.50 9.47 3.45
C SER A 127 -2.41 10.03 2.54
N GLY A 128 -2.78 10.54 1.37
CA GLY A 128 -1.88 10.94 0.31
C GLY A 128 -1.05 12.18 0.64
N GLY A 129 0.03 12.32 -0.06
CA GLY A 129 0.96 13.44 -0.04
C GLY A 129 1.61 13.61 -1.41
N SER A 130 2.93 13.88 -1.45
CA SER A 130 3.64 14.07 -2.72
C SER A 130 3.72 12.79 -3.56
N GLU A 131 3.72 11.60 -2.95
CA GLU A 131 3.74 10.32 -3.67
C GLU A 131 2.35 9.95 -4.21
N ASP A 132 1.31 10.28 -3.44
CA ASP A 132 -0.09 10.06 -3.80
C ASP A 132 -0.87 11.38 -3.83
N PRO A 133 -0.62 12.23 -4.85
CA PRO A 133 -1.35 13.49 -5.03
C PRO A 133 -2.83 13.22 -5.35
N PRO A 134 -3.72 14.26 -5.33
CA PRO A 134 -5.16 14.09 -5.52
C PRO A 134 -5.58 13.26 -6.73
N LYS A 135 -4.81 13.30 -7.84
CA LYS A 135 -5.08 12.49 -9.04
C LYS A 135 -5.10 10.97 -8.77
N ARG A 136 -4.50 10.50 -7.67
CA ARG A 136 -4.48 9.08 -7.29
C ARG A 136 -5.86 8.56 -6.85
N TRP A 137 -6.84 9.45 -6.67
CA TRP A 137 -8.22 9.03 -6.50
C TRP A 137 -8.76 8.25 -7.71
N ILE A 138 -8.30 8.58 -8.91
CA ILE A 138 -8.76 7.93 -10.15
C ILE A 138 -8.51 6.40 -10.12
N PRO A 139 -7.28 5.90 -9.89
CA PRO A 139 -7.03 4.47 -9.82
C PRO A 139 -7.76 3.76 -8.66
N LEU A 140 -8.09 4.45 -7.58
CA LEU A 140 -8.89 3.87 -6.48
C LEU A 140 -10.33 3.51 -6.90
N ASN A 141 -10.84 4.08 -8.00
CA ASN A 141 -12.16 3.70 -8.53
C ASN A 141 -12.22 2.21 -8.85
N HIS A 142 -11.13 1.57 -9.25
CA HIS A 142 -11.08 0.11 -9.43
C HIS A 142 -11.56 -0.63 -8.16
N THR A 143 -10.98 -0.32 -7.00
CA THR A 143 -11.38 -0.96 -5.73
C THR A 143 -12.78 -0.52 -5.27
N ILE A 144 -13.19 0.71 -5.56
CA ILE A 144 -14.55 1.19 -5.28
C ILE A 144 -15.57 0.34 -6.04
N GLU A 145 -15.34 0.07 -7.32
CA GLU A 145 -16.24 -0.76 -8.13
C GLU A 145 -16.27 -2.21 -7.66
N VAL A 146 -15.12 -2.78 -7.25
CA VAL A 146 -15.07 -4.11 -6.63
C VAL A 146 -15.95 -4.15 -5.37
N ASN A 147 -15.84 -3.17 -4.48
CA ASN A 147 -16.68 -3.09 -3.28
C ASN A 147 -18.17 -2.94 -3.66
N ARG A 148 -18.49 -2.10 -4.64
CA ARG A 148 -19.87 -1.93 -5.12
C ARG A 148 -20.45 -3.22 -5.67
N PHE A 149 -19.68 -3.96 -6.47
CA PHE A 149 -20.08 -5.27 -6.98
C PHE A 149 -20.38 -6.27 -5.85
N LEU A 150 -19.60 -6.22 -4.77
CA LEU A 150 -19.80 -7.05 -3.57
C LEU A 150 -20.92 -6.53 -2.64
N GLY A 151 -21.59 -5.41 -2.98
CA GLY A 151 -22.68 -4.85 -2.19
C GLY A 151 -22.22 -3.91 -1.05
N TYR A 152 -20.95 -3.52 -1.02
CA TYR A 152 -20.39 -2.66 0.04
C TYR A 152 -20.19 -1.22 -0.44
N LYS A 153 -20.37 -0.28 0.49
CA LYS A 153 -20.13 1.16 0.28
C LYS A 153 -19.19 1.70 1.37
N ASN A 154 -18.57 2.85 1.09
CA ASN A 154 -17.74 3.57 2.06
C ASN A 154 -16.58 2.73 2.63
N ARG A 155 -15.90 1.97 1.76
CA ARG A 155 -14.75 1.13 2.13
C ARG A 155 -13.42 1.68 1.68
N VAL A 156 -13.43 2.64 0.77
CA VAL A 156 -12.25 3.30 0.22
C VAL A 156 -12.33 4.78 0.52
N ALA A 157 -11.30 5.31 1.16
CA ALA A 157 -11.17 6.73 1.45
C ALA A 157 -9.80 7.25 1.02
N MET A 158 -9.74 8.53 0.67
CA MET A 158 -8.48 9.22 0.42
C MET A 158 -8.57 10.63 1.00
N THR A 159 -7.53 11.02 1.72
CA THR A 159 -7.24 12.41 2.09
C THR A 159 -5.94 12.83 1.44
N ASN A 160 -5.62 14.11 1.47
CA ASN A 160 -4.43 14.59 0.80
C ASN A 160 -3.79 15.78 1.52
N ARG A 161 -2.46 15.81 1.48
CA ARG A 161 -1.64 16.91 1.98
C ARG A 161 -0.57 17.30 0.94
N PRO A 162 -0.05 18.53 0.95
CA PRO A 162 0.89 18.96 -0.09
C PRO A 162 2.23 18.22 -0.11
N ALA A 163 2.74 17.85 1.07
CA ALA A 163 4.07 17.26 1.23
C ALA A 163 4.03 15.78 1.61
N HIS A 164 5.18 15.10 1.48
CA HIS A 164 5.34 13.71 1.88
C HIS A 164 5.16 13.52 3.39
N ALA A 165 5.78 14.40 4.19
CA ALA A 165 5.72 14.31 5.65
C ALA A 165 4.28 14.42 6.18
N PRO A 166 3.87 13.56 7.14
CA PRO A 166 2.58 13.70 7.80
C PRO A 166 2.47 15.03 8.55
N THR A 167 1.26 15.58 8.58
CA THR A 167 0.90 16.75 9.39
C THR A 167 0.02 16.33 10.58
N ALA A 168 -0.17 17.22 11.55
CA ALA A 168 -1.10 16.98 12.64
C ALA A 168 -2.51 16.63 12.11
N ASP A 169 -3.01 17.40 11.14
CA ASP A 169 -4.32 17.17 10.53
C ASP A 169 -4.42 15.82 9.82
N SER A 170 -3.38 15.44 9.05
CA SER A 170 -3.39 14.14 8.35
C SER A 170 -3.32 12.96 9.33
N ASN A 171 -2.64 13.12 10.46
CA ASN A 171 -2.59 12.11 11.51
C ASN A 171 -3.95 12.01 12.23
N GLU A 172 -4.58 13.14 12.54
CA GLU A 172 -5.92 13.16 13.13
C GLU A 172 -6.93 12.44 12.25
N GLN A 173 -6.94 12.72 10.94
CA GLN A 173 -7.80 12.03 9.99
C GLN A 173 -7.55 10.52 9.97
N ALA A 174 -6.28 10.09 10.04
CA ALA A 174 -5.91 8.69 10.10
C ALA A 174 -6.40 8.02 11.39
N TYR A 175 -6.26 8.68 12.53
CA TYR A 175 -6.73 8.16 13.82
C TYR A 175 -8.25 8.09 13.89
N LEU A 176 -8.97 9.11 13.41
CA LEU A 176 -10.43 9.09 13.33
C LEU A 176 -10.93 7.95 12.43
N PHE A 177 -10.25 7.69 11.31
CA PHE A 177 -10.57 6.56 10.44
C PHE A 177 -10.39 5.23 11.19
N LEU A 178 -9.25 5.02 11.82
CA LEU A 178 -8.98 3.80 12.59
C LEU A 178 -9.99 3.64 13.74
N GLU A 179 -10.25 4.70 14.48
CA GLU A 179 -11.20 4.70 15.58
C GLU A 179 -12.61 4.33 15.11
N TYR A 180 -13.05 4.86 13.97
CA TYR A 180 -14.38 4.57 13.42
C TYR A 180 -14.55 3.09 13.04
N PHE A 181 -13.53 2.47 12.46
CA PHE A 181 -13.63 1.10 11.97
C PHE A 181 -13.14 0.03 12.96
N LEU A 182 -12.51 0.43 14.08
CA LEU A 182 -12.04 -0.46 15.13
C LEU A 182 -12.89 -0.38 16.42
N LYS A 183 -13.98 0.39 16.42
CA LYS A 183 -14.93 0.47 17.55
C LYS A 183 -15.74 -0.79 17.73
#